data_1bec6282aa5541166614f26754de0815
#
_entry.id   1bec6282aa5541166614f26754de0815
#
_cell.length_a   1.000
_cell.length_b   1.000
_cell.length_c   1.000
_cell.angle_alpha   90.00
_cell.angle_beta   90.00
_cell.angle_gamma   90.00
#
_symmetry.space_group_name_H-M   'P 1'
#
loop_
_entity.id
_entity.type
_entity.pdbx_description
1 polymer ?
#
loop_
_entity_poly.entity_id
_entity_poly.type
_entity_poly.pdbx_seq_one_letter_code
_entity_poly.pdbx_strand_id
1 'polypeptide(L)'
;MSKRKNDPLLEALKEGKSYTWTIPDGGNLASMREAVKHGQTLTMSPLANSSEIQVGDFVLVKWHQSDIFHIVGEIQDERFLIVNSLGKVNGWVSAKEILGKVTKIIEPEPRPSVEVMLDELMSAYQALITVEQAADSEAQRMFAIVDDLRWYADRIGKERLDTMPRSNKWSFQQNLWRLTKQAKKVTAPVSNRVLYFIDCGKECVGLASEIFALFEYSGSE
;
A
#
# COMPACT_ATOMS: atom_id res chain seq x y z
N MET A 1 17.14 18.02 -13.17
CA MET A 1 16.05 18.67 -12.37
C MET A 1 14.72 18.36 -13.07
N SER A 2 14.01 17.37 -12.60
CA SER A 2 12.68 17.04 -13.16
C SER A 2 11.67 18.02 -12.56
N LYS A 3 11.14 18.92 -13.39
CA LYS A 3 9.95 19.71 -13.05
C LYS A 3 8.82 18.69 -12.84
N ARG A 4 8.33 18.53 -11.60
CA ARG A 4 7.07 17.84 -11.34
C ARG A 4 5.97 18.67 -12.06
N LYS A 5 5.67 18.28 -13.28
CA LYS A 5 4.52 18.78 -14.03
C LYS A 5 3.30 18.14 -13.39
N ASN A 6 2.39 18.99 -12.89
CA ASN A 6 1.03 18.66 -12.44
C ASN A 6 0.95 17.60 -11.33
N ASP A 7 1.21 18.02 -10.09
CA ASP A 7 0.78 17.25 -8.90
C ASP A 7 -0.71 17.58 -8.65
N PRO A 8 -1.64 16.61 -8.84
CA PRO A 8 -3.08 16.85 -8.72
C PRO A 8 -3.49 17.39 -7.35
N LEU A 9 -2.77 16.99 -6.29
CA LEU A 9 -2.98 17.48 -4.93
C LEU A 9 -2.68 19.00 -4.85
N LEU A 10 -1.52 19.42 -5.35
CA LEU A 10 -1.14 20.84 -5.34
C LEU A 10 -2.06 21.70 -6.18
N GLU A 11 -2.53 21.19 -7.30
CA GLU A 11 -3.49 21.89 -8.17
C GLU A 11 -4.83 22.07 -7.47
N ALA A 12 -5.38 21.00 -6.87
CA ALA A 12 -6.62 21.08 -6.11
C ALA A 12 -6.54 22.10 -4.96
N LEU A 13 -5.47 22.06 -4.17
CA LEU A 13 -5.28 22.99 -3.05
C LEU A 13 -5.18 24.46 -3.52
N LYS A 14 -4.50 24.73 -4.65
CA LYS A 14 -4.42 26.08 -5.24
C LYS A 14 -5.78 26.59 -5.72
N GLU A 15 -6.65 25.70 -6.18
CA GLU A 15 -8.02 26.01 -6.56
C GLU A 15 -8.99 26.14 -5.38
N GLY A 16 -8.50 26.01 -4.14
CA GLY A 16 -9.33 26.02 -2.93
C GLY A 16 -10.17 24.75 -2.74
N LYS A 17 -9.79 23.65 -3.39
CA LYS A 17 -10.50 22.38 -3.33
C LYS A 17 -9.76 21.36 -2.46
N SER A 18 -10.54 20.52 -1.77
CA SER A 18 -9.97 19.35 -1.10
C SER A 18 -9.57 18.28 -2.09
N TYR A 19 -8.54 17.51 -1.74
CA TYR A 19 -8.06 16.38 -2.51
C TYR A 19 -8.02 15.12 -1.64
N THR A 20 -8.54 14.03 -2.18
CA THR A 20 -8.56 12.73 -1.49
C THR A 20 -7.73 11.72 -2.28
N TRP A 21 -6.85 11.01 -1.57
CA TRP A 21 -6.05 9.94 -2.17
C TRP A 21 -5.86 8.79 -1.18
N THR A 22 -5.66 7.60 -1.71
CA THR A 22 -5.27 6.43 -0.92
C THR A 22 -3.76 6.28 -0.95
N ILE A 23 -3.14 6.04 0.21
CA ILE A 23 -1.71 5.77 0.31
C ILE A 23 -1.43 4.42 -0.36
N PRO A 24 -0.67 4.39 -1.47
CA PRO A 24 -0.44 3.16 -2.20
C PRO A 24 0.44 2.19 -1.42
N ASP A 25 0.19 0.91 -1.60
CA ASP A 25 1.07 -0.15 -1.11
C ASP A 25 2.48 0.00 -1.73
N GLY A 26 3.52 -0.08 -0.91
CA GLY A 26 4.91 0.10 -1.36
C GLY A 26 5.36 1.55 -1.56
N GLY A 27 4.51 2.54 -1.28
CA GLY A 27 4.89 3.96 -1.28
C GLY A 27 5.98 4.26 -0.22
N ASN A 28 6.82 5.26 -0.50
CA ASN A 28 7.84 5.66 0.47
C ASN A 28 7.23 6.50 1.59
N LEU A 29 6.90 5.88 2.71
CA LEU A 29 6.44 6.54 3.94
C LEU A 29 7.57 6.80 4.94
N ALA A 30 8.85 6.68 4.55
CA ALA A 30 9.99 6.59 5.46
C ALA A 30 9.97 7.60 6.63
N SER A 31 9.55 8.85 6.39
CA SER A 31 9.49 9.90 7.42
C SER A 31 8.15 9.99 8.16
N MET A 32 7.11 9.29 7.69
CA MET A 32 5.74 9.34 8.22
C MET A 32 5.18 7.95 8.59
N ARG A 33 6.00 6.91 8.57
CA ARG A 33 5.59 5.51 8.71
C ARG A 33 4.91 5.17 10.05
N GLU A 34 5.15 5.95 11.11
CA GLU A 34 4.52 5.75 12.42
C GLU A 34 3.19 6.49 12.54
N ALA A 35 2.93 7.45 11.64
CA ALA A 35 1.75 8.31 11.71
C ALA A 35 0.70 7.97 10.65
N VAL A 36 1.13 7.47 9.49
CA VAL A 36 0.24 7.05 8.40
C VAL A 36 0.61 5.67 7.88
N LYS A 37 -0.39 4.92 7.41
CA LYS A 37 -0.23 3.53 6.96
C LYS A 37 -0.63 3.37 5.50
N HIS A 38 -0.07 2.37 4.86
CA HIS A 38 -0.52 1.96 3.53
C HIS A 38 -2.00 1.56 3.56
N GLY A 39 -2.72 1.88 2.49
CA GLY A 39 -4.17 1.63 2.37
C GLY A 39 -5.07 2.67 3.04
N GLN A 40 -4.54 3.52 3.94
CA GLN A 40 -5.32 4.65 4.47
C GLN A 40 -5.68 5.62 3.35
N THR A 41 -6.90 6.15 3.40
CA THR A 41 -7.36 7.21 2.52
C THR A 41 -7.34 8.53 3.28
N LEU A 42 -6.60 9.50 2.77
CA LEU A 42 -6.44 10.83 3.34
C LEU A 42 -7.20 11.85 2.50
N THR A 43 -7.89 12.78 3.19
CA THR A 43 -8.43 13.99 2.55
C THR A 43 -7.66 15.18 3.08
N MET A 44 -7.05 15.94 2.18
CA MET A 44 -6.38 17.20 2.48
C MET A 44 -7.20 18.36 1.96
N SER A 45 -7.34 19.39 2.80
CA SER A 45 -8.06 20.61 2.46
C SER A 45 -7.13 21.81 2.53
N PRO A 46 -7.34 22.83 1.68
CA PRO A 46 -6.66 24.11 1.84
C PRO A 46 -7.07 24.75 3.17
N LEU A 47 -6.21 25.60 3.71
CA LEU A 47 -6.49 26.37 4.93
C LEU A 47 -7.26 27.63 4.58
N ALA A 48 -8.35 27.92 5.30
CA ALA A 48 -9.01 29.21 5.23
C ALA A 48 -8.23 30.27 6.03
N ASN A 49 -7.68 29.86 7.19
CA ASN A 49 -6.81 30.72 7.99
C ASN A 49 -5.83 29.88 8.84
N SER A 50 -4.80 30.53 9.40
CA SER A 50 -3.77 29.85 10.20
C SER A 50 -4.27 29.36 11.57
N SER A 51 -5.36 29.92 12.07
CA SER A 51 -5.94 29.53 13.37
C SER A 51 -6.57 28.13 13.34
N GLU A 52 -6.77 27.56 12.15
CA GLU A 52 -7.26 26.19 12.00
C GLU A 52 -6.17 25.13 12.25
N ILE A 53 -4.91 25.55 12.31
CA ILE A 53 -3.79 24.64 12.51
C ILE A 53 -3.60 24.35 13.98
N GLN A 54 -3.48 23.08 14.33
CA GLN A 54 -3.23 22.62 15.69
C GLN A 54 -1.97 21.74 15.75
N VAL A 55 -1.39 21.64 16.94
CA VAL A 55 -0.31 20.67 17.19
C VAL A 55 -0.84 19.26 16.96
N GLY A 56 -0.10 18.47 16.22
CA GLY A 56 -0.49 17.12 15.77
C GLY A 56 -1.14 17.08 14.39
N ASP A 57 -1.51 18.21 13.80
CA ASP A 57 -2.06 18.23 12.45
C ASP A 57 -1.04 17.72 11.42
N PHE A 58 -1.52 16.90 10.48
CA PHE A 58 -0.76 16.53 9.30
C PHE A 58 -0.91 17.59 8.23
N VAL A 59 0.21 18.16 7.81
CA VAL A 59 0.24 19.30 6.89
C VAL A 59 1.15 19.03 5.68
N LEU A 60 0.76 19.59 4.55
CA LEU A 60 1.64 19.72 3.40
C LEU A 60 2.32 21.08 3.48
N VAL A 61 3.64 21.08 3.51
CA VAL A 61 4.44 22.28 3.72
C VAL A 61 5.39 22.49 2.56
N LYS A 62 5.48 23.73 2.08
CA LYS A 62 6.53 24.14 1.17
C LYS A 62 7.84 24.27 1.93
N TRP A 63 8.75 23.33 1.71
CA TRP A 63 10.03 23.27 2.41
C TRP A 63 11.18 23.43 1.42
N HIS A 64 11.83 24.58 1.42
CA HIS A 64 12.87 24.95 0.44
C HIS A 64 12.38 24.76 -1.01
N GLN A 65 12.94 23.80 -1.73
CA GLN A 65 12.59 23.50 -3.14
C GLN A 65 11.64 22.29 -3.27
N SER A 66 11.11 21.77 -2.16
CA SER A 66 10.26 20.58 -2.12
C SER A 66 9.00 20.85 -1.32
N ASP A 67 7.97 20.07 -1.59
CA ASP A 67 6.80 19.99 -0.74
C ASP A 67 6.95 18.73 0.13
N ILE A 68 6.76 18.88 1.44
CA ILE A 68 6.87 17.79 2.40
C ILE A 68 5.56 17.60 3.15
N PHE A 69 5.19 16.34 3.40
CA PHE A 69 4.02 15.97 4.20
C PHE A 69 4.51 15.55 5.59
N HIS A 70 4.24 16.38 6.59
CA HIS A 70 4.75 16.20 7.95
C HIS A 70 3.73 16.67 9.00
N ILE A 71 4.14 16.74 10.25
CA ILE A 71 3.30 17.01 11.42
C ILE A 71 3.68 18.37 12.00
N VAL A 72 2.68 19.09 12.52
CA VAL A 72 2.89 20.28 13.36
C VAL A 72 3.26 19.81 14.76
N GLY A 73 4.50 19.98 15.16
CA GLY A 73 5.01 19.58 16.48
C GLY A 73 4.81 20.63 17.57
N GLU A 74 4.85 21.91 17.20
CA GLU A 74 4.69 23.05 18.13
C GLU A 74 4.18 24.29 17.38
N ILE A 75 3.52 25.19 18.10
CA ILE A 75 3.05 26.48 17.57
C ILE A 75 3.54 27.57 18.51
N GLN A 76 4.26 28.54 17.98
CA GLN A 76 4.74 29.71 18.72
C GLN A 76 4.69 30.95 17.81
N ASP A 77 4.07 32.02 18.28
CA ASP A 77 4.03 33.35 17.62
C ASP A 77 3.65 33.24 16.10
N GLU A 78 2.57 32.52 15.82
CA GLU A 78 2.08 32.24 14.44
C GLU A 78 3.09 31.49 13.54
N ARG A 79 4.09 30.86 14.13
CA ARG A 79 5.03 29.95 13.47
C ARG A 79 4.76 28.51 13.89
N PHE A 80 5.04 27.60 13.00
CA PHE A 80 4.72 26.18 13.13
C PHE A 80 6.02 25.38 13.04
N LEU A 81 6.34 24.63 14.09
CA LEU A 81 7.46 23.69 14.08
C LEU A 81 7.05 22.43 13.32
N ILE A 82 7.75 22.13 12.28
CA ILE A 82 7.47 20.95 11.45
C ILE A 82 8.37 19.78 11.84
N VAL A 83 7.75 18.66 12.16
CA VAL A 83 8.43 17.43 12.57
C VAL A 83 7.90 16.23 11.74
N ASN A 84 8.71 15.18 11.61
CA ASN A 84 8.24 13.93 11.04
C ASN A 84 7.71 13.00 12.15
N SER A 85 7.09 11.86 11.76
CA SER A 85 6.54 10.90 12.74
C SER A 85 7.61 10.22 13.62
N LEU A 86 8.90 10.32 13.26
CA LEU A 86 10.03 9.77 14.01
C LEU A 86 10.63 10.80 14.98
N GLY A 87 9.99 11.96 15.18
CA GLY A 87 10.45 13.04 16.04
C GLY A 87 11.58 13.90 15.47
N LYS A 88 12.00 13.68 14.21
CA LYS A 88 13.01 14.54 13.58
C LYS A 88 12.41 15.91 13.26
N VAL A 89 13.04 16.95 13.78
CA VAL A 89 12.67 18.35 13.53
C VAL A 89 13.18 18.77 12.15
N ASN A 90 12.30 19.33 11.34
CA ASN A 90 12.67 20.03 10.10
C ASN A 90 13.01 21.49 10.41
N GLY A 91 12.12 22.21 11.06
CA GLY A 91 12.29 23.61 11.46
C GLY A 91 10.98 24.35 11.52
N TRP A 92 11.07 25.68 11.71
CA TRP A 92 9.94 26.58 11.83
C TRP A 92 9.53 27.14 10.48
N VAL A 93 8.22 27.14 10.22
CA VAL A 93 7.61 27.74 9.03
C VAL A 93 6.54 28.76 9.42
N SER A 94 6.20 29.65 8.52
CA SER A 94 5.05 30.54 8.62
C SER A 94 3.79 29.88 8.05
N ALA A 95 2.62 30.40 8.34
CA ALA A 95 1.37 29.91 7.78
C ALA A 95 1.34 29.91 6.24
N LYS A 96 2.04 30.85 5.60
CA LYS A 96 2.12 30.97 4.12
C LYS A 96 2.82 29.79 3.46
N GLU A 97 3.63 29.04 4.21
CA GLU A 97 4.34 27.88 3.73
C GLU A 97 3.52 26.59 3.90
N ILE A 98 2.41 26.63 4.66
CA ILE A 98 1.51 25.49 4.83
C ILE A 98 0.47 25.52 3.70
N LEU A 99 0.53 24.55 2.82
CA LEU A 99 -0.29 24.48 1.61
C LEU A 99 -1.67 23.86 1.86
N GLY A 100 -1.78 23.03 2.90
CA GLY A 100 -3.02 22.38 3.29
C GLY A 100 -2.81 21.46 4.48
N LYS A 101 -3.92 21.02 5.08
CA LYS A 101 -3.91 20.07 6.19
C LYS A 101 -4.84 18.88 5.92
N VAL A 102 -4.52 17.74 6.50
CA VAL A 102 -5.40 16.57 6.47
C VAL A 102 -6.59 16.82 7.38
N THR A 103 -7.77 16.75 6.80
CA THR A 103 -9.04 16.95 7.51
C THR A 103 -9.78 15.65 7.79
N LYS A 104 -9.40 14.57 7.08
CA LYS A 104 -10.00 13.25 7.27
C LYS A 104 -8.98 12.16 6.98
N ILE A 105 -8.96 11.14 7.84
CA ILE A 105 -8.24 9.88 7.64
C ILE A 105 -9.27 8.76 7.72
N ILE A 106 -9.32 7.92 6.70
CA ILE A 106 -10.16 6.73 6.66
C ILE A 106 -9.22 5.54 6.73
N GLU A 107 -9.40 4.71 7.76
CA GLU A 107 -8.67 3.44 7.86
C GLU A 107 -9.09 2.52 6.71
N PRO A 108 -8.17 1.73 6.16
CA PRO A 108 -8.53 0.69 5.22
C PRO A 108 -9.47 -0.31 5.92
N GLU A 109 -10.37 -0.89 5.16
CA GLU A 109 -11.13 -2.04 5.68
C GLU A 109 -10.13 -3.12 6.15
N PRO A 110 -10.42 -3.77 7.29
CA PRO A 110 -9.56 -4.84 7.76
C PRO A 110 -9.45 -5.90 6.67
N ARG A 111 -8.22 -6.19 6.25
CA ARG A 111 -7.99 -7.26 5.27
C ARG A 111 -8.37 -8.60 5.89
N PRO A 112 -8.98 -9.49 5.13
CA PRO A 112 -9.26 -10.84 5.62
C PRO A 112 -7.98 -11.54 6.07
N SER A 113 -8.10 -12.52 6.96
CA SER A 113 -6.94 -13.32 7.37
C SER A 113 -6.36 -14.10 6.17
N VAL A 114 -5.11 -14.54 6.31
CA VAL A 114 -4.45 -15.31 5.25
C VAL A 114 -5.23 -16.59 4.95
N GLU A 115 -5.79 -17.23 5.97
CA GLU A 115 -6.61 -18.44 5.83
C GLU A 115 -7.85 -18.15 4.98
N VAL A 116 -8.56 -17.05 5.28
CA VAL A 116 -9.74 -16.65 4.49
C VAL A 116 -9.36 -16.37 3.03
N MET A 117 -8.23 -15.69 2.80
CA MET A 117 -7.76 -15.42 1.44
C MET A 117 -7.34 -16.69 0.69
N LEU A 118 -6.72 -17.66 1.37
CA LEU A 118 -6.39 -18.95 0.76
C LEU A 118 -7.65 -19.74 0.41
N ASP A 119 -8.67 -19.73 1.28
CA ASP A 119 -9.96 -20.38 1.03
C ASP A 119 -10.69 -19.73 -0.14
N GLU A 120 -10.67 -18.38 -0.22
CA GLU A 120 -11.24 -17.65 -1.36
C GLU A 120 -10.49 -17.92 -2.66
N LEU A 121 -9.15 -18.01 -2.62
CA LEU A 121 -8.33 -18.36 -3.77
C LEU A 121 -8.63 -19.78 -4.25
N MET A 122 -8.76 -20.72 -3.31
CA MET A 122 -9.15 -22.10 -3.62
C MET A 122 -10.55 -22.15 -4.23
N SER A 123 -11.51 -21.42 -3.67
CA SER A 123 -12.89 -21.34 -4.18
C SER A 123 -12.96 -20.75 -5.58
N ALA A 124 -12.20 -19.67 -5.86
CA ALA A 124 -12.11 -19.07 -7.18
C ALA A 124 -11.45 -20.03 -8.18
N TYR A 125 -10.43 -20.77 -7.75
CA TYR A 125 -9.79 -21.81 -8.58
C TYR A 125 -10.77 -22.97 -8.89
N GLN A 126 -11.53 -23.45 -7.90
CA GLN A 126 -12.54 -24.50 -8.10
C GLN A 126 -13.66 -24.05 -9.06
N ALA A 127 -14.12 -22.80 -8.93
CA ALA A 127 -15.08 -22.23 -9.87
C ALA A 127 -14.52 -22.20 -11.30
N LEU A 128 -13.24 -21.86 -11.46
CA LEU A 128 -12.56 -21.88 -12.76
C LEU A 128 -12.52 -23.26 -13.40
N ILE A 129 -12.31 -24.33 -12.60
CA ILE A 129 -12.28 -25.72 -13.07
C ILE A 129 -13.66 -26.20 -13.53
N THR A 130 -14.74 -25.76 -12.86
CA THR A 130 -16.10 -26.25 -13.10
C THR A 130 -16.78 -25.57 -14.28
N VAL A 131 -16.26 -24.48 -14.78
CA VAL A 131 -16.82 -23.73 -15.91
C VAL A 131 -16.03 -24.06 -17.17
N GLU A 132 -16.69 -24.65 -18.19
CA GLU A 132 -16.08 -24.95 -19.51
C GLU A 132 -15.53 -23.70 -20.21
N GLN A 133 -16.04 -22.54 -19.86
CA GLN A 133 -15.51 -21.23 -20.25
C GLN A 133 -15.20 -20.45 -18.96
N ALA A 134 -13.93 -20.37 -18.62
CA ALA A 134 -13.50 -19.49 -17.54
C ALA A 134 -13.97 -18.06 -17.85
N ALA A 135 -14.93 -17.56 -17.08
CA ALA A 135 -15.34 -16.18 -17.20
C ALA A 135 -14.17 -15.29 -16.78
N ASP A 136 -13.91 -14.22 -17.54
CA ASP A 136 -12.86 -13.23 -17.24
C ASP A 136 -12.96 -12.71 -15.80
N SER A 137 -14.18 -12.68 -15.21
CA SER A 137 -14.46 -12.29 -13.84
C SER A 137 -13.75 -13.17 -12.80
N GLU A 138 -13.72 -14.49 -12.98
CA GLU A 138 -13.10 -15.41 -12.01
C GLU A 138 -11.57 -15.36 -12.10
N ALA A 139 -11.02 -15.18 -13.29
CA ALA A 139 -9.58 -14.94 -13.46
C ALA A 139 -9.16 -13.62 -12.83
N GLN A 140 -9.94 -12.55 -12.98
CA GLN A 140 -9.69 -11.26 -12.33
C GLN A 140 -9.79 -11.36 -10.82
N ARG A 141 -10.79 -12.07 -10.29
CA ARG A 141 -10.94 -12.32 -8.85
C ARG A 141 -9.74 -13.08 -8.28
N MET A 142 -9.31 -14.17 -8.94
CA MET A 142 -8.09 -14.87 -8.55
C MET A 142 -6.88 -13.96 -8.51
N PHE A 143 -6.70 -13.13 -9.54
CA PHE A 143 -5.58 -12.18 -9.61
C PHE A 143 -5.59 -11.20 -8.42
N ALA A 144 -6.75 -10.63 -8.08
CA ALA A 144 -6.89 -9.71 -6.96
C ALA A 144 -6.50 -10.38 -5.63
N ILE A 145 -6.97 -11.60 -5.38
CA ILE A 145 -6.62 -12.37 -4.18
C ILE A 145 -5.12 -12.66 -4.15
N VAL A 146 -4.52 -13.07 -5.28
CA VAL A 146 -3.07 -13.33 -5.37
C VAL A 146 -2.27 -12.06 -5.13
N ASP A 147 -2.72 -10.90 -5.60
CA ASP A 147 -2.04 -9.62 -5.37
C ASP A 147 -2.09 -9.23 -3.89
N ASP A 148 -3.21 -9.45 -3.21
CA ASP A 148 -3.35 -9.27 -1.76
C ASP A 148 -2.44 -10.24 -0.97
N LEU A 149 -2.43 -11.53 -1.33
CA LEU A 149 -1.54 -12.52 -0.71
C LEU A 149 -0.05 -12.16 -0.91
N ARG A 150 0.31 -11.69 -2.10
CA ARG A 150 1.66 -11.20 -2.39
C ARG A 150 2.04 -10.02 -1.52
N TRP A 151 1.13 -9.05 -1.35
CA TRP A 151 1.36 -7.91 -0.48
C TRP A 151 1.59 -8.35 0.98
N TYR A 152 0.79 -9.29 1.48
CA TYR A 152 0.98 -9.87 2.82
C TYR A 152 2.33 -10.56 2.94
N ALA A 153 2.69 -11.40 1.97
CA ALA A 153 3.95 -12.13 1.97
C ALA A 153 5.15 -11.16 1.97
N ASP A 154 5.12 -10.10 1.14
CA ASP A 154 6.19 -9.09 1.07
C ASP A 154 6.33 -8.35 2.41
N ARG A 155 5.21 -8.00 3.04
CA ARG A 155 5.20 -7.32 4.34
C ARG A 155 5.75 -8.21 5.47
N ILE A 156 5.21 -9.41 5.63
CA ILE A 156 5.66 -10.36 6.65
C ILE A 156 7.10 -10.77 6.39
N GLY A 157 7.47 -10.96 5.10
CA GLY A 157 8.83 -11.27 4.71
C GLY A 157 9.82 -10.20 5.14
N LYS A 158 9.50 -8.92 4.98
CA LYS A 158 10.36 -7.80 5.46
C LYS A 158 10.56 -7.82 6.97
N GLU A 159 9.51 -8.16 7.73
CA GLU A 159 9.58 -8.21 9.20
C GLU A 159 10.36 -9.43 9.71
N ARG A 160 10.35 -10.56 9.00
CA ARG A 160 10.93 -11.84 9.42
C ARG A 160 12.17 -12.29 8.67
N LEU A 161 12.53 -11.60 7.57
CA LEU A 161 13.67 -12.00 6.71
C LEU A 161 14.98 -12.15 7.48
N ASP A 162 15.21 -11.37 8.53
CA ASP A 162 16.47 -11.41 9.28
C ASP A 162 16.57 -12.65 10.17
N THR A 163 15.44 -13.18 10.62
CA THR A 163 15.36 -14.37 11.49
C THR A 163 15.23 -15.69 10.70
N MET A 164 14.88 -15.61 9.42
CA MET A 164 14.68 -16.79 8.57
C MET A 164 16.00 -17.49 8.21
N PRO A 165 16.07 -18.83 8.24
CA PRO A 165 17.19 -19.60 7.67
C PRO A 165 17.46 -19.24 6.21
N ARG A 166 18.72 -19.26 5.77
CA ARG A 166 19.12 -18.87 4.38
C ARG A 166 18.38 -19.66 3.30
N SER A 167 18.17 -20.96 3.51
CA SER A 167 17.40 -21.81 2.59
C SER A 167 15.96 -21.33 2.43
N ASN A 168 15.30 -20.97 3.55
CA ASN A 168 13.92 -20.50 3.55
C ASN A 168 13.78 -19.11 2.93
N LYS A 169 14.74 -18.19 3.17
CA LYS A 169 14.79 -16.89 2.48
C LYS A 169 14.83 -17.05 0.97
N TRP A 170 15.66 -17.96 0.49
CA TRP A 170 15.77 -18.20 -0.95
C TRP A 170 14.49 -18.79 -1.52
N SER A 171 13.94 -19.82 -0.88
CA SER A 171 12.67 -20.44 -1.29
C SER A 171 11.53 -19.45 -1.29
N PHE A 172 11.40 -18.64 -0.24
CA PHE A 172 10.41 -17.56 -0.13
C PHE A 172 10.50 -16.59 -1.29
N GLN A 173 11.68 -16.05 -1.58
CA GLN A 173 11.88 -15.09 -2.67
C GLN A 173 11.57 -15.69 -4.04
N GLN A 174 11.97 -16.93 -4.27
CA GLN A 174 11.69 -17.64 -5.52
C GLN A 174 10.18 -17.90 -5.70
N ASN A 175 9.50 -18.36 -4.65
CA ASN A 175 8.08 -18.66 -4.71
C ASN A 175 7.26 -17.37 -4.88
N LEU A 176 7.61 -16.28 -4.19
CA LEU A 176 6.97 -14.99 -4.36
C LEU A 176 7.14 -14.43 -5.78
N TRP A 177 8.35 -14.56 -6.35
CA TRP A 177 8.58 -14.17 -7.74
C TRP A 177 7.76 -15.04 -8.74
N ARG A 178 7.72 -16.37 -8.53
CA ARG A 178 6.94 -17.28 -9.35
C ARG A 178 5.44 -16.99 -9.24
N LEU A 179 4.93 -16.77 -8.02
CA LEU A 179 3.53 -16.40 -7.79
C LEU A 179 3.15 -15.12 -8.57
N THR A 180 3.98 -14.07 -8.49
CA THR A 180 3.78 -12.82 -9.24
C THR A 180 3.73 -13.08 -10.75
N LYS A 181 4.60 -13.96 -11.24
CA LYS A 181 4.67 -14.29 -12.68
C LYS A 181 3.45 -15.09 -13.14
N GLN A 182 2.97 -16.04 -12.33
CA GLN A 182 1.79 -16.85 -12.67
C GLN A 182 0.50 -16.04 -12.57
N ALA A 183 0.34 -15.19 -11.56
CA ALA A 183 -0.81 -14.31 -11.42
C ALA A 183 -1.01 -13.42 -12.66
N LYS A 184 0.08 -12.87 -13.22
CA LYS A 184 0.01 -12.10 -14.48
C LYS A 184 -0.47 -12.93 -15.67
N LYS A 185 -0.20 -14.23 -15.68
CA LYS A 185 -0.67 -15.10 -16.76
C LYS A 185 -2.15 -15.42 -16.65
N VAL A 186 -2.70 -15.51 -15.43
CA VAL A 186 -4.14 -15.76 -15.20
C VAL A 186 -5.02 -14.66 -15.79
N THR A 187 -4.52 -13.43 -15.89
CA THR A 187 -5.26 -12.29 -16.45
C THR A 187 -4.90 -11.95 -17.90
N ALA A 188 -3.93 -12.65 -18.50
CA ALA A 188 -3.54 -12.37 -19.88
C ALA A 188 -4.66 -12.77 -20.85
N PRO A 189 -5.07 -11.90 -21.81
CA PRO A 189 -6.08 -12.25 -22.80
C PRO A 189 -5.55 -13.37 -23.70
N VAL A 190 -6.15 -14.54 -23.60
CA VAL A 190 -5.79 -15.70 -24.42
C VAL A 190 -7.04 -16.30 -25.02
N SER A 191 -7.19 -16.17 -26.34
CA SER A 191 -8.21 -16.86 -27.08
C SER A 191 -8.01 -18.38 -26.95
N ASN A 192 -9.02 -19.11 -26.47
CA ASN A 192 -9.16 -20.57 -26.51
C ASN A 192 -8.21 -21.43 -25.65
N ARG A 193 -7.74 -20.97 -24.48
CA ARG A 193 -6.86 -21.77 -23.60
C ARG A 193 -7.32 -21.86 -22.16
N VAL A 194 -8.55 -22.29 -21.91
CA VAL A 194 -9.09 -22.51 -20.55
C VAL A 194 -8.15 -23.39 -19.71
N LEU A 195 -7.63 -24.47 -20.26
CA LEU A 195 -6.69 -25.38 -19.58
C LEU A 195 -5.41 -24.67 -19.11
N TYR A 196 -4.89 -23.71 -19.88
CA TYR A 196 -3.72 -22.95 -19.51
C TYR A 196 -3.96 -22.08 -18.27
N PHE A 197 -5.13 -21.45 -18.18
CA PHE A 197 -5.50 -20.65 -17.01
C PHE A 197 -5.77 -21.51 -15.77
N ILE A 198 -6.36 -22.69 -15.94
CA ILE A 198 -6.56 -23.67 -14.87
C ILE A 198 -5.20 -24.09 -14.29
N ASP A 199 -4.22 -24.44 -15.14
CA ASP A 199 -2.88 -24.82 -14.71
C ASP A 199 -2.15 -23.64 -14.01
N CYS A 200 -2.25 -22.43 -14.54
CA CYS A 200 -1.71 -21.24 -13.89
C CYS A 200 -2.36 -20.96 -12.52
N GLY A 201 -3.68 -21.13 -12.44
CA GLY A 201 -4.43 -20.98 -11.19
C GLY A 201 -4.03 -22.02 -10.15
N LYS A 202 -3.89 -23.28 -10.54
CA LYS A 202 -3.38 -24.36 -9.68
C LYS A 202 -1.98 -24.04 -9.14
N GLU A 203 -1.09 -23.54 -10.00
CA GLU A 203 0.26 -23.14 -9.58
C GLU A 203 0.22 -21.94 -8.62
N CYS A 204 -0.69 -20.98 -8.81
CA CYS A 204 -0.89 -19.85 -7.89
C CYS A 204 -1.31 -20.33 -6.49
N VAL A 205 -2.29 -21.26 -6.41
CA VAL A 205 -2.74 -21.84 -5.13
C VAL A 205 -1.60 -22.57 -4.43
N GLY A 206 -0.85 -23.40 -5.17
CA GLY A 206 0.29 -24.14 -4.63
C GLY A 206 1.38 -23.21 -4.08
N LEU A 207 1.79 -22.22 -4.88
CA LEU A 207 2.82 -21.25 -4.48
C LEU A 207 2.40 -20.39 -3.29
N ALA A 208 1.14 -19.94 -3.22
CA ALA A 208 0.62 -19.20 -2.10
C ALA A 208 0.68 -20.04 -0.81
N SER A 209 0.21 -21.29 -0.88
CA SER A 209 0.27 -22.22 0.26
C SER A 209 1.70 -22.49 0.72
N GLU A 210 2.67 -22.71 -0.19
CA GLU A 210 4.07 -22.89 0.15
C GLU A 210 4.70 -21.64 0.80
N ILE A 211 4.37 -20.44 0.29
CA ILE A 211 4.84 -19.18 0.87
C ILE A 211 4.39 -19.06 2.33
N PHE A 212 3.13 -19.36 2.62
CA PHE A 212 2.60 -19.22 3.98
C PHE A 212 3.05 -20.32 4.92
N ALA A 213 3.24 -21.54 4.44
CA ALA A 213 3.85 -22.63 5.24
C ALA A 213 5.27 -22.27 5.73
N LEU A 214 6.04 -21.50 4.96
CA LEU A 214 7.35 -21.00 5.40
C LEU A 214 7.27 -20.01 6.58
N PHE A 215 6.13 -19.31 6.75
CA PHE A 215 5.92 -18.41 7.90
C PHE A 215 5.51 -19.15 9.16
N GLU A 216 4.66 -20.17 9.05
CA GLU A 216 4.24 -20.99 10.19
C GLU A 216 5.43 -21.70 10.83
N TYR A 217 6.35 -22.21 10.02
CA TYR A 217 7.53 -22.94 10.50
C TYR A 217 8.53 -22.05 11.27
N SER A 218 8.60 -20.75 10.94
CA SER A 218 9.53 -19.83 11.61
C SER A 218 9.00 -19.22 12.91
N GLY A 219 7.78 -19.57 13.33
CA GLY A 219 7.14 -19.09 14.57
C GLY A 219 7.14 -20.07 15.72
N SER A 220 7.73 -21.26 15.55
CA SER A 220 7.70 -22.36 16.54
C SER A 220 9.05 -22.70 17.19
N GLU A 221 10.03 -21.76 17.18
CA GLU A 221 11.27 -21.86 17.96
C GLU A 221 11.36 -20.78 19.05
#